data_0ce6126c0bf54537642c23300aab3b6c
#
_entry.id   0ce6126c0bf54537642c23300aab3b6c
#
_cell.length_a   1.000
_cell.length_b   1.000
_cell.length_c   1.000
_cell.angle_alpha   90.00
_cell.angle_beta   90.00
_cell.angle_gamma   90.00
#
_symmetry.space_group_name_H-M   'P 1'
#
loop_
_entity.id
_entity.type
_entity.pdbx_description
1 polymer ?
#
loop_
_entity_poly.entity_id
_entity_poly.type
_entity_poly.pdbx_seq_one_letter_code
_entity_poly.pdbx_strand_id
1 'polypeptide(L)'
;MKFAFSTNAYLRFPFDDTCSRIAALGYDGLELMADVPHAWPAHLPLATKSAIRASMKKNGLTFSNVNAFMMNAINDYRQPYWYPSFIEPDEHYRRVRIDHTRRALTLCKELGAPHITTEPGGPLVPGQSRQKAVDLFVEILKPLAEHAYREGVMLLIEPEPGLLLETTDQYLEVAEKVDSPAIGLNYDVGHAFCVSEDIPASIRKAASHIRHFHLEDIAATRHHHHLIPGHGAIDFAEV
;
A
#
# COMPACT_ATOMS: atom_id res chain seq x y z
N MET A 1 19.47 5.17 4.29
CA MET A 1 18.02 5.02 4.25
C MET A 1 17.40 6.34 3.82
N LYS A 2 16.27 6.36 3.13
CA LYS A 2 15.54 7.57 2.78
C LYS A 2 14.19 7.53 3.48
N PHE A 3 13.74 8.69 3.97
CA PHE A 3 12.46 8.82 4.64
C PHE A 3 11.46 9.59 3.79
N ALA A 4 10.23 9.12 3.76
CA ALA A 4 9.12 9.74 3.06
C ALA A 4 7.91 9.88 3.97
N PHE A 5 7.00 10.77 3.61
CA PHE A 5 5.75 10.95 4.35
C PHE A 5 4.54 10.75 3.43
N SER A 6 3.48 10.15 3.95
CA SER A 6 2.29 9.87 3.14
C SER A 6 1.40 11.10 2.97
N THR A 7 0.92 11.31 1.75
CA THR A 7 -0.07 12.35 1.45
C THR A 7 -1.44 12.08 2.08
N ASN A 8 -1.64 10.90 2.65
CA ASN A 8 -2.83 10.57 3.44
C ASN A 8 -3.04 11.54 4.63
N ALA A 9 -1.96 12.04 5.21
CA ALA A 9 -2.02 13.04 6.28
C ALA A 9 -2.41 14.46 5.81
N TYR A 10 -2.48 14.69 4.49
CA TYR A 10 -2.64 16.00 3.90
C TYR A 10 -3.89 16.15 3.02
N LEU A 11 -4.95 15.41 3.30
CA LEU A 11 -6.18 15.37 2.49
C LEU A 11 -6.88 16.74 2.33
N ARG A 12 -6.58 17.69 3.22
CA ARG A 12 -7.18 19.04 3.21
C ARG A 12 -6.29 20.10 2.56
N PHE A 13 -5.15 19.70 1.99
CA PHE A 13 -4.18 20.61 1.37
C PHE A 13 -4.05 20.32 -0.12
N PRO A 14 -3.85 21.38 -0.96
CA PRO A 14 -3.43 21.19 -2.33
C PRO A 14 -2.09 20.43 -2.42
N PHE A 15 -1.87 19.69 -3.48
CA PHE A 15 -0.69 18.84 -3.62
C PHE A 15 0.64 19.63 -3.55
N ASP A 16 0.71 20.84 -4.15
CA ASP A 16 1.91 21.68 -4.10
C ASP A 16 2.24 22.13 -2.65
N ASP A 17 1.22 22.51 -1.88
CA ASP A 17 1.37 22.85 -0.47
C ASP A 17 1.83 21.62 0.35
N THR A 18 1.28 20.45 0.03
CA THR A 18 1.66 19.18 0.65
C THR A 18 3.15 18.89 0.43
N CYS A 19 3.62 18.97 -0.83
CA CYS A 19 5.03 18.81 -1.16
C CYS A 19 5.93 19.79 -0.40
N SER A 20 5.54 21.07 -0.37
CA SER A 20 6.32 22.11 0.32
C SER A 20 6.44 21.85 1.80
N ARG A 21 5.37 21.38 2.46
CA ARG A 21 5.36 21.05 3.89
C ARG A 21 6.23 19.84 4.20
N ILE A 22 6.11 18.76 3.41
CA ILE A 22 6.90 17.54 3.58
C ILE A 22 8.39 17.84 3.40
N ALA A 23 8.76 18.60 2.36
CA ALA A 23 10.14 19.02 2.13
C ALA A 23 10.69 19.90 3.26
N ALA A 24 9.88 20.84 3.78
CA ALA A 24 10.28 21.71 4.89
C ALA A 24 10.54 20.94 6.20
N LEU A 25 9.94 19.76 6.37
CA LEU A 25 10.19 18.85 7.49
C LEU A 25 11.46 17.99 7.30
N GLY A 26 12.12 18.07 6.14
CA GLY A 26 13.37 17.37 5.87
C GLY A 26 13.21 15.95 5.32
N TYR A 27 12.03 15.55 4.86
CA TYR A 27 11.84 14.26 4.21
C TYR A 27 12.48 14.23 2.81
N ASP A 28 12.99 13.06 2.40
CA ASP A 28 13.57 12.82 1.07
C ASP A 28 12.51 12.60 -0.02
N GLY A 29 11.30 12.21 0.39
CA GLY A 29 10.25 11.85 -0.55
C GLY A 29 8.86 11.87 0.06
N LEU A 30 7.90 11.45 -0.77
CA LEU A 30 6.53 11.22 -0.32
C LEU A 30 5.96 9.92 -0.90
N GLU A 31 5.03 9.35 -0.16
CA GLU A 31 4.10 8.35 -0.64
C GLU A 31 2.83 9.06 -1.13
N LEU A 32 2.47 8.80 -2.40
CA LEU A 32 1.28 9.40 -3.01
C LEU A 32 0.08 8.48 -2.86
N MET A 33 -1.00 8.95 -2.25
CA MET A 33 -2.28 8.25 -2.30
C MET A 33 -2.85 8.30 -3.72
N ALA A 34 -3.08 7.13 -4.32
CA ALA A 34 -3.84 6.99 -5.57
C ALA A 34 -5.34 7.16 -5.30
N ASP A 35 -5.71 8.26 -4.68
CA ASP A 35 -7.05 8.55 -4.20
C ASP A 35 -7.35 10.05 -4.27
N VAL A 36 -8.58 10.45 -4.00
CA VAL A 36 -8.92 11.86 -3.81
C VAL A 36 -8.30 12.38 -2.50
N PRO A 37 -7.90 13.66 -2.43
CA PRO A 37 -8.09 14.68 -3.47
C PRO A 37 -6.95 14.73 -4.50
N HIS A 38 -5.83 14.02 -4.31
CA HIS A 38 -4.59 14.30 -5.01
C HIS A 38 -4.45 13.58 -6.35
N ALA A 39 -4.74 12.26 -6.41
CA ALA A 39 -4.34 11.46 -7.56
C ALA A 39 -5.29 10.27 -7.86
N TRP A 40 -6.60 10.51 -7.87
CA TRP A 40 -7.57 9.47 -8.24
C TRP A 40 -7.35 8.99 -9.68
N PRO A 41 -6.89 7.74 -9.93
CA PRO A 41 -6.35 7.34 -11.23
C PRO A 41 -7.41 7.32 -12.35
N ALA A 42 -8.68 7.06 -12.01
CA ALA A 42 -9.74 6.94 -13.02
C ALA A 42 -10.04 8.23 -13.76
N HIS A 43 -9.76 9.38 -13.13
CA HIS A 43 -10.12 10.70 -13.65
C HIS A 43 -9.00 11.74 -13.51
N LEU A 44 -7.73 11.30 -13.50
CA LEU A 44 -6.60 12.21 -13.33
C LEU A 44 -6.16 12.79 -14.69
N PRO A 45 -6.39 14.10 -14.97
CA PRO A 45 -6.00 14.72 -16.20
C PRO A 45 -4.48 14.73 -16.40
N LEU A 46 -4.03 14.72 -17.65
CA LEU A 46 -2.59 14.83 -17.98
C LEU A 46 -1.93 16.10 -17.39
N ALA A 47 -2.66 17.21 -17.39
CA ALA A 47 -2.20 18.46 -16.78
C ALA A 47 -1.92 18.29 -15.28
N THR A 48 -2.80 17.58 -14.56
CA THR A 48 -2.62 17.29 -13.12
C THR A 48 -1.42 16.38 -12.89
N LYS A 49 -1.24 15.33 -13.70
CA LYS A 49 -0.04 14.46 -13.63
C LYS A 49 1.25 15.27 -13.85
N SER A 50 1.23 16.21 -14.77
CA SER A 50 2.37 17.10 -15.04
C SER A 50 2.63 18.05 -13.86
N ALA A 51 1.57 18.60 -13.25
CA ALA A 51 1.67 19.47 -12.07
C ALA A 51 2.23 18.69 -10.87
N ILE A 52 1.79 17.45 -10.63
CA ILE A 52 2.33 16.58 -9.58
C ILE A 52 3.85 16.39 -9.76
N ARG A 53 4.32 16.02 -10.95
CA ARG A 53 5.75 15.87 -11.23
C ARG A 53 6.52 17.19 -11.04
N ALA A 54 5.93 18.30 -11.45
CA ALA A 54 6.55 19.62 -11.32
C ALA A 54 6.70 20.01 -9.83
N SER A 55 5.68 19.78 -9.00
CA SER A 55 5.72 20.03 -7.56
C SER A 55 6.78 19.15 -6.85
N MET A 56 6.88 17.87 -7.20
CA MET A 56 7.91 16.97 -6.68
C MET A 56 9.30 17.52 -6.99
N LYS A 57 9.56 17.84 -8.27
CA LYS A 57 10.85 18.37 -8.72
C LYS A 57 11.18 19.72 -8.06
N LYS A 58 10.23 20.64 -7.97
CA LYS A 58 10.37 21.97 -7.34
C LYS A 58 10.82 21.84 -5.89
N ASN A 59 10.30 20.86 -5.17
CA ASN A 59 10.58 20.65 -3.74
C ASN A 59 11.72 19.63 -3.47
N GLY A 60 12.37 19.11 -4.52
CA GLY A 60 13.48 18.15 -4.36
C GLY A 60 13.05 16.78 -3.83
N LEU A 61 11.76 16.44 -3.89
CA LEU A 61 11.21 15.19 -3.38
C LEU A 61 11.23 14.08 -4.44
N THR A 62 11.32 12.84 -3.98
CA THR A 62 11.14 11.63 -4.80
C THR A 62 9.87 10.88 -4.38
N PHE A 63 9.26 10.12 -5.30
CA PHE A 63 8.21 9.19 -4.90
C PHE A 63 8.85 7.98 -4.17
N SER A 64 8.41 7.70 -2.96
CA SER A 64 8.76 6.46 -2.26
C SER A 64 7.85 5.32 -2.70
N ASN A 65 6.57 5.61 -2.88
CA ASN A 65 5.52 4.65 -3.20
C ASN A 65 4.28 5.37 -3.75
N VAL A 66 3.40 4.63 -4.42
CA VAL A 66 2.01 5.04 -4.67
C VAL A 66 1.09 4.10 -3.88
N ASN A 67 0.39 4.62 -2.89
CA ASN A 67 -0.54 3.82 -2.10
C ASN A 67 -1.89 3.72 -2.81
N ALA A 68 -2.28 2.50 -3.19
CA ALA A 68 -3.48 2.21 -3.96
C ALA A 68 -4.66 1.70 -3.11
N PHE A 69 -4.68 2.01 -1.83
CA PHE A 69 -5.88 1.86 -1.00
C PHE A 69 -6.93 2.89 -1.44
N MET A 70 -8.21 2.49 -1.44
CA MET A 70 -9.34 3.37 -1.78
C MET A 70 -10.03 3.83 -0.49
N MET A 71 -9.53 4.91 0.10
CA MET A 71 -10.01 5.40 1.39
C MET A 71 -11.14 6.42 1.27
N ASN A 72 -11.10 7.25 0.22
CA ASN A 72 -11.90 8.47 0.17
C ASN A 72 -12.78 8.56 -1.09
N ALA A 73 -12.35 8.03 -2.23
CA ALA A 73 -13.08 8.12 -3.49
C ALA A 73 -14.28 7.18 -3.57
N ILE A 74 -14.24 6.05 -2.88
CA ILE A 74 -15.32 5.07 -2.84
C ILE A 74 -16.06 5.17 -1.51
N ASN A 75 -17.34 5.46 -1.59
CA ASN A 75 -18.20 5.49 -0.41
C ASN A 75 -18.81 4.11 -0.16
N ASP A 76 -18.12 3.28 0.61
CA ASP A 76 -18.62 1.99 1.07
C ASP A 76 -19.15 2.13 2.51
N TYR A 77 -20.40 1.71 2.74
CA TYR A 77 -21.05 1.81 4.05
C TYR A 77 -20.38 0.94 5.14
N ARG A 78 -19.66 -0.10 4.71
CA ARG A 78 -18.92 -0.97 5.64
C ARG A 78 -17.71 -0.28 6.22
N GLN A 79 -17.23 0.82 5.55
CA GLN A 79 -15.94 1.42 5.91
C GLN A 79 -15.01 0.33 6.44
N PRO A 80 -13.93 0.28 6.31
CA PRO A 80 -12.83 1.12 6.01
C PRO A 80 -12.25 0.90 4.60
N TYR A 81 -11.05 1.38 4.43
CA TYR A 81 -10.29 1.56 3.20
C TYR A 81 -9.93 0.27 2.42
N TRP A 82 -10.19 -0.93 2.93
CA TRP A 82 -10.03 -2.18 2.16
C TRP A 82 -11.27 -2.60 1.36
N TYR A 83 -12.39 -1.90 1.50
CA TYR A 83 -13.57 -2.19 0.69
C TYR A 83 -13.69 -1.27 -0.54
N PRO A 84 -14.23 -1.78 -1.66
CA PRO A 84 -14.38 -3.20 -1.95
C PRO A 84 -13.03 -3.91 -1.99
N SER A 85 -12.98 -5.19 -1.58
CA SER A 85 -11.75 -5.97 -1.52
C SER A 85 -11.55 -6.86 -2.75
N PHE A 86 -10.35 -7.43 -2.89
CA PHE A 86 -10.08 -8.43 -3.94
C PHE A 86 -10.84 -9.74 -3.75
N ILE A 87 -11.31 -10.04 -2.55
CA ILE A 87 -12.04 -11.28 -2.24
C ILE A 87 -13.53 -11.08 -2.05
N GLU A 88 -14.08 -9.95 -2.50
CA GLU A 88 -15.52 -9.73 -2.52
C GLU A 88 -16.24 -10.91 -3.18
N PRO A 89 -17.32 -11.45 -2.56
CA PRO A 89 -18.13 -12.49 -3.21
C PRO A 89 -18.75 -12.03 -4.51
N ASP A 90 -19.24 -10.77 -4.56
CA ASP A 90 -19.77 -10.16 -5.78
C ASP A 90 -18.61 -9.75 -6.71
N GLU A 91 -18.53 -10.46 -7.85
CA GLU A 91 -17.51 -10.21 -8.88
C GLU A 91 -17.57 -8.78 -9.44
N HIS A 92 -18.78 -8.23 -9.63
CA HIS A 92 -18.94 -6.88 -10.17
C HIS A 92 -18.33 -5.84 -9.21
N TYR A 93 -18.58 -6.01 -7.93
CA TYR A 93 -18.04 -5.12 -6.90
C TYR A 93 -16.54 -5.31 -6.71
N ARG A 94 -16.05 -6.56 -6.76
CA ARG A 94 -14.61 -6.88 -6.74
C ARG A 94 -13.85 -6.22 -7.89
N ARG A 95 -14.45 -6.09 -9.07
CA ARG A 95 -13.84 -5.41 -10.23
C ARG A 95 -13.46 -3.95 -9.95
N VAL A 96 -14.15 -3.27 -9.06
CA VAL A 96 -13.81 -1.90 -8.67
C VAL A 96 -12.37 -1.85 -8.12
N ARG A 97 -12.02 -2.77 -7.21
CA ARG A 97 -10.66 -2.87 -6.65
C ARG A 97 -9.64 -3.25 -7.72
N ILE A 98 -9.94 -4.24 -8.54
CA ILE A 98 -9.05 -4.71 -9.61
C ILE A 98 -8.74 -3.57 -10.60
N ASP A 99 -9.77 -2.86 -11.06
CA ASP A 99 -9.62 -1.76 -12.01
C ASP A 99 -8.86 -0.59 -11.41
N HIS A 100 -9.11 -0.26 -10.13
CA HIS A 100 -8.36 0.76 -9.41
C HIS A 100 -6.87 0.41 -9.34
N THR A 101 -6.53 -0.80 -8.89
CA THR A 101 -5.14 -1.26 -8.78
C THR A 101 -4.43 -1.23 -10.13
N ARG A 102 -5.09 -1.69 -11.19
CA ARG A 102 -4.53 -1.65 -12.55
C ARG A 102 -4.25 -0.21 -13.01
N ARG A 103 -5.16 0.73 -12.75
CA ARG A 103 -4.98 2.14 -13.07
C ARG A 103 -3.88 2.79 -12.23
N ALA A 104 -3.75 2.39 -10.96
CA ALA A 104 -2.68 2.86 -10.08
C ALA A 104 -1.30 2.40 -10.58
N LEU A 105 -1.16 1.18 -11.09
CA LEU A 105 0.07 0.70 -11.72
C LEU A 105 0.47 1.54 -12.93
N THR A 106 -0.48 1.85 -13.82
CA THR A 106 -0.22 2.74 -14.97
C THR A 106 0.13 4.15 -14.51
N LEU A 107 -0.58 4.69 -13.51
CA LEU A 107 -0.27 6.01 -12.93
C LEU A 107 1.14 6.04 -12.31
N CYS A 108 1.52 4.98 -11.59
CA CYS A 108 2.84 4.82 -10.99
C CYS A 108 3.96 5.01 -12.03
N LYS A 109 3.87 4.30 -13.17
CA LYS A 109 4.79 4.47 -14.31
C LYS A 109 4.79 5.91 -14.85
N GLU A 110 3.60 6.48 -15.09
CA GLU A 110 3.46 7.82 -15.66
C GLU A 110 4.06 8.91 -14.77
N LEU A 111 4.06 8.70 -13.45
CA LEU A 111 4.66 9.60 -12.48
C LEU A 111 6.15 9.35 -12.25
N GLY A 112 6.65 8.18 -12.64
CA GLY A 112 8.03 7.75 -12.38
C GLY A 112 8.24 7.25 -10.96
N ALA A 113 7.19 6.74 -10.30
CA ALA A 113 7.29 6.07 -9.01
C ALA A 113 7.75 4.62 -9.21
N PRO A 114 8.42 3.99 -8.20
CA PRO A 114 8.98 2.65 -8.36
C PRO A 114 7.97 1.52 -8.22
N HIS A 115 6.95 1.71 -7.40
CA HIS A 115 5.97 0.67 -7.06
C HIS A 115 4.67 1.26 -6.52
N ILE A 116 3.64 0.41 -6.46
CA ILE A 116 2.42 0.68 -5.72
C ILE A 116 2.28 -0.30 -4.56
N THR A 117 1.56 0.12 -3.52
CA THR A 117 1.07 -0.79 -2.46
C THR A 117 -0.44 -0.95 -2.58
N THR A 118 -0.94 -2.17 -2.37
CA THR A 118 -2.37 -2.47 -2.31
C THR A 118 -2.71 -3.35 -1.11
N GLU A 119 -4.00 -3.40 -0.78
CA GLU A 119 -4.53 -4.17 0.34
C GLU A 119 -4.31 -5.69 0.15
N PRO A 120 -4.24 -6.48 1.24
CA PRO A 120 -3.85 -7.88 1.22
C PRO A 120 -5.02 -8.86 1.06
N GLY A 121 -6.13 -8.46 0.44
CA GLY A 121 -7.27 -9.33 0.13
C GLY A 121 -8.57 -9.00 0.86
N GLY A 122 -8.53 -8.18 1.90
CA GLY A 122 -9.70 -7.81 2.72
C GLY A 122 -10.10 -8.90 3.73
N PRO A 123 -11.06 -8.61 4.63
CA PRO A 123 -11.51 -9.56 5.63
C PRO A 123 -12.38 -10.66 5.01
N LEU A 124 -12.33 -11.86 5.59
CA LEU A 124 -13.24 -12.94 5.22
C LEU A 124 -14.67 -12.61 5.64
N VAL A 125 -15.62 -12.82 4.74
CA VAL A 125 -17.04 -12.74 5.10
C VAL A 125 -17.55 -14.04 5.72
N PRO A 126 -18.62 -14.02 6.53
CA PRO A 126 -19.16 -15.23 7.14
C PRO A 126 -19.43 -16.33 6.11
N GLY A 127 -18.89 -17.53 6.37
CA GLY A 127 -19.04 -18.69 5.50
C GLY A 127 -18.05 -18.76 4.33
N GLN A 128 -17.21 -17.75 4.11
CA GLN A 128 -16.16 -17.78 3.10
C GLN A 128 -15.00 -18.68 3.54
N SER A 129 -14.59 -19.60 2.68
CA SER A 129 -13.40 -20.44 2.92
C SER A 129 -12.13 -19.63 2.71
N ARG A 130 -11.23 -19.60 3.73
CA ARG A 130 -9.93 -18.94 3.60
C ARG A 130 -9.13 -19.48 2.41
N GLN A 131 -9.08 -20.80 2.23
CA GLN A 131 -8.34 -21.39 1.11
C GLN A 131 -8.88 -20.90 -0.24
N LYS A 132 -10.21 -20.90 -0.44
CA LYS A 132 -10.82 -20.39 -1.67
C LYS A 132 -10.58 -18.90 -1.87
N ALA A 133 -10.55 -18.12 -0.79
CA ALA A 133 -10.25 -16.70 -0.85
C ALA A 133 -8.78 -16.45 -1.26
N VAL A 134 -7.84 -17.22 -0.72
CA VAL A 134 -6.42 -17.18 -1.12
C VAL A 134 -6.26 -17.57 -2.59
N ASP A 135 -6.91 -18.65 -3.03
CA ASP A 135 -6.82 -19.10 -4.44
C ASP A 135 -7.38 -18.02 -5.38
N LEU A 136 -8.53 -17.43 -5.05
CA LEU A 136 -9.11 -16.30 -5.78
C LEU A 136 -8.18 -15.08 -5.81
N PHE A 137 -7.56 -14.75 -4.67
CA PHE A 137 -6.63 -13.62 -4.59
C PHE A 137 -5.41 -13.84 -5.49
N VAL A 138 -4.83 -15.05 -5.48
CA VAL A 138 -3.72 -15.43 -6.37
C VAL A 138 -4.13 -15.33 -7.85
N GLU A 139 -5.32 -15.82 -8.23
CA GLU A 139 -5.83 -15.70 -9.59
C GLU A 139 -5.94 -14.24 -10.06
N ILE A 140 -6.35 -13.34 -9.16
CA ILE A 140 -6.47 -11.91 -9.46
C ILE A 140 -5.11 -11.23 -9.51
N LEU A 141 -4.19 -11.61 -8.62
CA LEU A 141 -2.86 -11.00 -8.58
C LEU A 141 -2.03 -11.33 -9.83
N LYS A 142 -2.14 -12.52 -10.41
CA LYS A 142 -1.36 -12.91 -11.59
C LYS A 142 -1.46 -11.92 -12.75
N PRO A 143 -2.65 -11.57 -13.28
CA PRO A 143 -2.76 -10.59 -14.36
C PRO A 143 -2.37 -9.15 -13.93
N LEU A 144 -2.52 -8.80 -12.65
CA LEU A 144 -2.06 -7.51 -12.13
C LEU A 144 -0.52 -7.45 -12.06
N ALA A 145 0.12 -8.53 -11.63
CA ALA A 145 1.58 -8.66 -11.61
C ALA A 145 2.17 -8.64 -13.03
N GLU A 146 1.51 -9.30 -13.99
CA GLU A 146 1.90 -9.21 -15.40
C GLU A 146 1.77 -7.78 -15.94
N HIS A 147 0.71 -7.06 -15.57
CA HIS A 147 0.56 -5.65 -15.92
C HIS A 147 1.68 -4.80 -15.30
N ALA A 148 1.97 -4.98 -14.01
CA ALA A 148 3.08 -4.30 -13.32
C ALA A 148 4.42 -4.56 -14.01
N TYR A 149 4.70 -5.80 -14.38
CA TYR A 149 5.92 -6.19 -15.10
C TYR A 149 6.04 -5.46 -16.44
N ARG A 150 4.98 -5.41 -17.24
CA ARG A 150 4.95 -4.69 -18.54
C ARG A 150 5.14 -3.18 -18.37
N GLU A 151 4.60 -2.61 -17.29
CA GLU A 151 4.76 -1.19 -16.98
C GLU A 151 6.15 -0.87 -16.41
N GLY A 152 6.94 -1.87 -16.01
CA GLY A 152 8.25 -1.72 -15.38
C GLY A 152 8.16 -1.16 -13.96
N VAL A 153 7.08 -1.45 -13.24
CA VAL A 153 6.82 -1.09 -11.84
C VAL A 153 6.54 -2.34 -11.01
N MET A 154 6.50 -2.22 -9.68
CA MET A 154 6.16 -3.35 -8.83
C MET A 154 4.80 -3.18 -8.15
N LEU A 155 4.12 -4.28 -7.93
CA LEU A 155 2.92 -4.40 -7.11
C LEU A 155 3.30 -4.95 -5.75
N LEU A 156 3.23 -4.11 -4.72
CA LEU A 156 3.50 -4.51 -3.35
C LEU A 156 2.19 -4.86 -2.63
N ILE A 157 2.25 -5.94 -1.89
CA ILE A 157 1.17 -6.35 -0.98
C ILE A 157 1.60 -5.96 0.43
N GLU A 158 0.66 -5.44 1.20
CA GLU A 158 0.86 -5.03 2.59
C GLU A 158 0.02 -5.89 3.51
N PRO A 159 0.57 -6.94 4.15
CA PRO A 159 -0.16 -7.71 5.16
C PRO A 159 -0.69 -6.80 6.27
N GLU A 160 -1.94 -7.04 6.69
CA GLU A 160 -2.62 -6.16 7.65
C GLU A 160 -3.48 -6.99 8.62
N PRO A 161 -3.47 -6.67 9.93
CA PRO A 161 -4.24 -7.38 10.96
C PRO A 161 -5.73 -7.45 10.61
N GLY A 162 -6.34 -8.65 10.72
CA GLY A 162 -7.77 -8.87 10.45
C GLY A 162 -8.13 -9.08 8.99
N LEU A 163 -7.16 -9.02 8.06
CA LEU A 163 -7.39 -9.24 6.63
C LEU A 163 -6.99 -10.65 6.17
N LEU A 164 -7.08 -10.94 4.88
CA LEU A 164 -6.78 -12.27 4.33
C LEU A 164 -5.33 -12.67 4.59
N LEU A 165 -4.40 -11.74 4.38
CA LEU A 165 -2.99 -11.91 4.72
C LEU A 165 -2.65 -10.95 5.86
N GLU A 166 -2.28 -11.52 7.00
CA GLU A 166 -1.93 -10.76 8.21
C GLU A 166 -0.43 -10.83 8.51
N THR A 167 0.25 -11.86 7.98
CA THR A 167 1.64 -12.16 8.35
C THR A 167 2.56 -12.26 7.13
N THR A 168 3.84 -12.07 7.40
CA THR A 168 4.92 -12.27 6.42
C THR A 168 4.87 -13.66 5.80
N ASP A 169 4.60 -14.71 6.58
CA ASP A 169 4.54 -16.08 6.06
C ASP A 169 3.38 -16.29 5.10
N GLN A 170 2.23 -15.71 5.40
CA GLN A 170 1.07 -15.76 4.50
C GLN A 170 1.32 -15.01 3.19
N TYR A 171 2.03 -13.87 3.26
CA TYR A 171 2.48 -13.16 2.06
C TYR A 171 3.43 -14.03 1.22
N LEU A 172 4.44 -14.64 1.83
CA LEU A 172 5.41 -15.49 1.11
C LEU A 172 4.74 -16.67 0.41
N GLU A 173 3.75 -17.32 1.06
CA GLU A 173 2.94 -18.38 0.45
C GLU A 173 2.20 -17.88 -0.83
N VAL A 174 1.62 -16.70 -0.77
CA VAL A 174 0.92 -16.10 -1.92
C VAL A 174 1.92 -15.68 -3.00
N ALA A 175 3.04 -15.08 -2.63
CA ALA A 175 4.07 -14.65 -3.57
C ALA A 175 4.64 -15.83 -4.37
N GLU A 176 4.88 -16.98 -3.72
CA GLU A 176 5.30 -18.23 -4.38
C GLU A 176 4.26 -18.71 -5.40
N LYS A 177 2.97 -18.67 -5.06
CA LYS A 177 1.88 -19.08 -5.96
C LYS A 177 1.67 -18.14 -7.14
N VAL A 178 1.89 -16.84 -6.94
CA VAL A 178 1.82 -15.83 -8.01
C VAL A 178 2.99 -15.98 -8.96
N ASP A 179 4.18 -16.31 -8.46
CA ASP A 179 5.42 -16.57 -9.21
C ASP A 179 5.74 -15.46 -10.22
N SER A 180 5.90 -14.23 -9.73
CA SER A 180 6.17 -13.06 -10.57
C SER A 180 7.27 -12.18 -9.97
N PRO A 181 8.25 -11.73 -10.78
CA PRO A 181 9.28 -10.80 -10.31
C PRO A 181 8.72 -9.38 -10.04
N ALA A 182 7.48 -9.10 -10.44
CA ALA A 182 6.83 -7.80 -10.24
C ALA A 182 5.97 -7.74 -8.97
N ILE A 183 5.95 -8.81 -8.15
CA ILE A 183 5.33 -8.82 -6.82
C ILE A 183 6.40 -8.54 -5.77
N GLY A 184 6.06 -7.70 -4.78
CA GLY A 184 6.91 -7.40 -3.63
C GLY A 184 6.10 -7.20 -2.35
N LEU A 185 6.81 -6.98 -1.28
CA LEU A 185 6.26 -6.75 0.06
C LEU A 185 6.44 -5.26 0.42
N ASN A 186 5.34 -4.61 0.79
CA ASN A 186 5.40 -3.46 1.68
C ASN A 186 5.33 -3.97 3.11
N TYR A 187 6.43 -3.86 3.84
CA TYR A 187 6.52 -4.35 5.21
C TYR A 187 6.10 -3.25 6.17
N ASP A 188 4.94 -3.41 6.79
CA ASP A 188 4.50 -2.51 7.86
C ASP A 188 4.91 -3.05 9.22
N VAL A 189 5.73 -2.28 9.93
CA VAL A 189 6.31 -2.66 11.23
C VAL A 189 5.22 -2.70 12.31
N GLY A 190 4.25 -1.79 12.24
CA GLY A 190 3.12 -1.75 13.17
C GLY A 190 2.19 -2.94 12.99
N HIS A 191 1.89 -3.31 11.74
CA HIS A 191 1.09 -4.49 11.44
C HIS A 191 1.75 -5.78 11.96
N ALA A 192 3.04 -5.97 11.68
CA ALA A 192 3.81 -7.10 12.18
C ALA A 192 3.80 -7.16 13.72
N PHE A 193 3.93 -6.01 14.40
CA PHE A 193 3.84 -5.92 15.84
C PHE A 193 2.44 -6.31 16.36
N CYS A 194 1.37 -5.88 15.70
CA CYS A 194 -0.01 -6.23 16.08
C CYS A 194 -0.25 -7.73 16.09
N VAL A 195 0.25 -8.45 15.08
CA VAL A 195 0.08 -9.91 14.96
C VAL A 195 1.17 -10.72 15.68
N SER A 196 2.02 -10.05 16.47
CA SER A 196 3.06 -10.68 17.30
C SER A 196 4.17 -11.39 16.50
N GLU A 197 4.50 -10.92 15.30
CA GLU A 197 5.68 -11.38 14.59
C GLU A 197 6.97 -11.00 15.34
N ASP A 198 7.98 -11.84 15.23
CA ASP A 198 9.38 -11.46 15.52
C ASP A 198 9.86 -10.58 14.36
N ILE A 199 9.78 -9.26 14.54
CA ILE A 199 10.03 -8.28 13.48
C ILE A 199 11.43 -8.46 12.85
N PRO A 200 12.54 -8.54 13.62
CA PRO A 200 13.84 -8.78 13.04
C PRO A 200 13.94 -10.10 12.27
N ALA A 201 13.29 -11.16 12.73
CA ALA A 201 13.31 -12.46 12.05
C ALA A 201 12.49 -12.43 10.77
N SER A 202 11.29 -11.84 10.78
CA SER A 202 10.43 -11.73 9.59
C SER A 202 11.03 -10.82 8.52
N ILE A 203 11.67 -9.71 8.90
CA ILE A 203 12.42 -8.86 7.96
C ILE A 203 13.53 -9.66 7.29
N ARG A 204 14.36 -10.39 8.06
CA ARG A 204 15.42 -11.23 7.48
C ARG A 204 14.87 -12.30 6.54
N LYS A 205 13.75 -12.94 6.93
CA LYS A 205 13.09 -13.96 6.14
C LYS A 205 12.57 -13.43 4.80
N ALA A 206 11.96 -12.25 4.81
CA ALA A 206 11.36 -11.64 3.63
C ALA A 206 12.28 -10.65 2.89
N ALA A 207 13.55 -10.52 3.26
CA ALA A 207 14.46 -9.48 2.76
C ALA A 207 14.53 -9.37 1.24
N SER A 208 14.45 -10.50 0.51
CA SER A 208 14.43 -10.51 -0.95
C SER A 208 13.12 -10.00 -1.58
N HIS A 209 12.05 -9.92 -0.81
CA HIS A 209 10.73 -9.47 -1.24
C HIS A 209 10.42 -8.02 -0.83
N ILE A 210 11.00 -7.53 0.27
CA ILE A 210 10.73 -6.18 0.79
C ILE A 210 11.25 -5.13 -0.20
N ARG A 211 10.38 -4.17 -0.53
CA ARG A 211 10.69 -3.02 -1.40
C ARG A 211 10.35 -1.68 -0.75
N HIS A 212 9.48 -1.70 0.23
CA HIS A 212 9.04 -0.53 0.96
C HIS A 212 8.74 -0.90 2.41
N PHE A 213 8.87 0.08 3.31
CA PHE A 213 8.50 -0.05 4.71
C PHE A 213 7.48 1.03 5.08
N HIS A 214 6.46 0.67 5.83
CA HIS A 214 5.74 1.62 6.65
C HIS A 214 6.27 1.57 8.08
N LEU A 215 6.47 2.76 8.63
CA LEU A 215 6.99 2.94 10.00
C LEU A 215 5.96 3.72 10.80
N GLU A 216 5.35 3.05 11.73
CA GLU A 216 4.43 3.59 12.71
C GLU A 216 4.69 2.92 14.06
N ASP A 217 4.18 3.47 15.13
CA ASP A 217 4.30 2.86 16.45
C ASP A 217 2.93 2.40 16.95
N ILE A 218 2.93 1.34 17.76
CA ILE A 218 1.73 0.70 18.28
C ILE A 218 1.88 0.55 19.79
N ALA A 219 0.78 0.77 20.53
CA ALA A 219 0.77 0.56 21.98
C ALA A 219 1.04 -0.90 22.35
N ALA A 220 1.53 -1.15 23.56
CA ALA A 220 1.81 -2.50 24.08
C ALA A 220 0.57 -3.42 24.07
N THR A 221 -0.63 -2.88 23.97
CA THR A 221 -1.88 -3.63 23.81
C THR A 221 -2.02 -4.33 22.46
N ARG A 222 -1.15 -4.02 21.49
CA ARG A 222 -1.17 -4.53 20.10
C ARG A 222 -2.48 -4.28 19.35
N HIS A 223 -3.28 -3.33 19.82
CA HIS A 223 -4.44 -2.90 19.08
C HIS A 223 -3.99 -2.00 17.92
N HIS A 224 -4.46 -2.29 16.70
CA HIS A 224 -4.10 -1.54 15.49
C HIS A 224 -4.60 -0.09 15.58
N HIS A 225 -3.75 0.75 16.12
CA HIS A 225 -3.94 2.20 16.25
C HIS A 225 -2.58 2.88 16.20
N HIS A 226 -2.36 3.64 15.15
CA HIS A 226 -1.07 4.25 14.84
C HIS A 226 -0.71 5.34 15.85
N LEU A 227 0.46 5.21 16.41
CA LEU A 227 1.09 6.21 17.27
C LEU A 227 2.30 6.81 16.54
N ILE A 228 2.72 7.98 17.01
CA ILE A 228 3.97 8.59 16.57
C ILE A 228 5.12 7.67 16.99
N PRO A 229 6.10 7.35 16.10
CA PRO A 229 7.27 6.56 16.45
C PRO A 229 7.96 7.06 17.73
N GLY A 230 8.21 6.15 18.67
CA GLY A 230 8.75 6.41 20.00
C GLY A 230 7.68 6.68 21.09
N HIS A 231 6.39 6.66 20.75
CA HIS A 231 5.29 6.81 21.70
C HIS A 231 4.54 5.51 21.98
N GLY A 232 4.91 4.41 21.33
CA GLY A 232 4.35 3.09 21.51
C GLY A 232 5.31 2.11 22.20
N ALA A 233 5.30 0.86 21.75
CA ALA A 233 6.05 -0.23 22.34
C ALA A 233 6.97 -0.95 21.35
N ILE A 234 7.12 -0.45 20.11
CA ILE A 234 8.01 -1.02 19.11
C ILE A 234 9.44 -0.56 19.41
N ASP A 235 10.37 -1.51 19.51
CA ASP A 235 11.79 -1.19 19.63
C ASP A 235 12.40 -0.96 18.25
N PHE A 236 12.43 0.31 17.83
CA PHE A 236 12.99 0.70 16.54
C PHE A 236 14.51 0.54 16.43
N ALA A 237 15.23 0.26 17.53
CA ALA A 237 16.65 -0.04 17.46
C ALA A 237 16.92 -1.48 16.98
N GLU A 238 15.91 -2.36 17.11
CA GLU A 238 15.98 -3.73 16.61
C GLU A 238 15.40 -3.91 15.19
N VAL A 239 14.66 -2.91 14.67
CA VAL A 239 14.08 -2.88 13.33
C VAL A 239 15.11 -2.42 12.30
#